data_8f462400dfa039a2ccb3a651451de2b3
#
_entry.id   8f462400dfa039a2ccb3a651451de2b3
#
_cell.length_a   1.000
_cell.length_b   1.000
_cell.length_c   1.000
_cell.angle_alpha   90.00
_cell.angle_beta   90.00
_cell.angle_gamma   90.00
#
_symmetry.space_group_name_H-M   'P 1'
#
loop_
_entity.id
_entity.type
_entity.pdbx_description
1 polymer ?
#
loop_
_entity_poly.entity_id
_entity_poly.type
_entity_poly.pdbx_seq_one_letter_code
_entity_poly.pdbx_strand_id
1 'polypeptide(L)'
;LDENYLYRFPQELSGGQKQRICIARALAANPELIICDEVTSALDQIVQEEILKLLQKLQKELGVTYIFITHDIATVKAISDEIVVMYQGKVVEQGMKSEILNPPFPEYTNLLLSSVPEMDPNWLSDLLNKRNNLKYKKEINQ
;
A
#
# COMPACT_ATOMS: atom_id res chain seq x y z
N LEU A 1 -8.75 -15.39 -11.23
CA LEU A 1 -9.70 -16.25 -10.51
C LEU A 1 -10.17 -17.36 -11.43
N ASP A 2 -10.35 -18.56 -10.89
CA ASP A 2 -10.86 -19.74 -11.58
C ASP A 2 -12.39 -19.64 -11.78
N GLU A 3 -12.95 -20.35 -12.77
CA GLU A 3 -14.40 -20.39 -13.05
C GLU A 3 -15.24 -20.90 -11.85
N ASN A 4 -14.65 -21.72 -10.99
CA ASN A 4 -15.29 -22.20 -9.75
C ASN A 4 -15.73 -21.08 -8.81
N TYR A 5 -15.20 -19.84 -8.97
CA TYR A 5 -15.60 -18.70 -8.16
C TYR A 5 -16.96 -18.12 -8.55
N LEU A 6 -17.49 -18.46 -9.73
CA LEU A 6 -18.82 -18.02 -10.20
C LEU A 6 -19.95 -18.49 -9.30
N TYR A 7 -19.77 -19.60 -8.60
CA TYR A 7 -20.79 -20.25 -7.77
C TYR A 7 -20.57 -20.04 -6.27
N ARG A 8 -19.56 -19.25 -5.86
CA ARG A 8 -19.24 -19.00 -4.45
C ARG A 8 -19.97 -17.78 -3.92
N PHE A 9 -20.43 -17.89 -2.69
CA PHE A 9 -20.97 -16.75 -1.95
C PHE A 9 -19.83 -15.88 -1.40
N PRO A 10 -20.07 -14.57 -1.16
CA PRO A 10 -19.04 -13.67 -0.62
C PRO A 10 -18.41 -14.13 0.69
N GLN A 11 -19.13 -14.87 1.54
CA GLN A 11 -18.62 -15.40 2.81
C GLN A 11 -17.56 -16.51 2.61
N GLU A 12 -17.57 -17.17 1.45
CA GLU A 12 -16.65 -18.27 1.11
C GLU A 12 -15.34 -17.78 0.48
N LEU A 13 -15.18 -16.45 0.36
CA LEU A 13 -14.04 -15.82 -0.30
C LEU A 13 -13.11 -15.17 0.71
N SER A 14 -11.79 -15.29 0.49
CA SER A 14 -10.80 -14.49 1.22
C SER A 14 -10.89 -13.00 0.88
N GLY A 15 -10.30 -12.14 1.72
CA GLY A 15 -10.25 -10.70 1.47
C GLY A 15 -9.66 -10.35 0.10
N GLY A 16 -8.51 -10.95 -0.25
CA GLY A 16 -7.87 -10.73 -1.54
C GLY A 16 -8.68 -11.24 -2.74
N GLN A 17 -9.45 -12.34 -2.57
CA GLN A 17 -10.36 -12.83 -3.61
C GLN A 17 -11.53 -11.88 -3.82
N LYS A 18 -12.13 -11.38 -2.75
CA LYS A 18 -13.19 -10.35 -2.83
C LYS A 18 -12.67 -9.11 -3.55
N GLN A 19 -11.46 -8.67 -3.20
CA GLN A 19 -10.84 -7.48 -3.82
C GLN A 19 -10.63 -7.66 -5.32
N ARG A 20 -10.14 -8.83 -5.76
CA ARG A 20 -9.99 -9.16 -7.19
C ARG A 20 -11.33 -9.14 -7.93
N ILE A 21 -12.42 -9.60 -7.30
CA ILE A 21 -13.77 -9.53 -7.87
C ILE A 21 -14.26 -8.08 -7.96
N CYS A 22 -14.00 -7.25 -6.95
CA CYS A 22 -14.34 -5.82 -6.99
C CYS A 22 -13.60 -5.10 -8.12
N ILE A 23 -12.32 -5.40 -8.32
CA ILE A 23 -11.52 -4.86 -9.44
C ILE A 23 -12.11 -5.33 -10.79
N ALA A 24 -12.40 -6.62 -10.94
CA ALA A 24 -13.00 -7.17 -12.16
C ALA A 24 -14.36 -6.52 -12.47
N ARG A 25 -15.19 -6.30 -11.46
CA ARG A 25 -16.48 -5.61 -11.58
C ARG A 25 -16.32 -4.17 -12.06
N ALA A 26 -15.34 -3.43 -11.51
CA ALA A 26 -15.06 -2.06 -11.95
C ALA A 26 -14.60 -2.03 -13.41
N LEU A 27 -13.72 -2.94 -13.80
CA LEU A 27 -13.20 -3.05 -15.16
C LEU A 27 -14.24 -3.48 -16.19
N ALA A 28 -15.26 -4.26 -15.79
CA ALA A 28 -16.32 -4.71 -16.69
C ALA A 28 -17.13 -3.55 -17.32
N ALA A 29 -17.09 -2.36 -16.70
CA ALA A 29 -17.71 -1.14 -17.24
C ALA A 29 -16.81 -0.45 -18.31
N ASN A 30 -15.64 -0.99 -18.62
CA ASN A 30 -14.63 -0.40 -19.50
C ASN A 30 -14.32 1.08 -19.19
N PRO A 31 -13.95 1.40 -17.94
CA PRO A 31 -13.78 2.77 -17.48
C PRO A 31 -12.44 3.37 -17.95
N GLU A 32 -12.42 4.69 -18.14
CA GLU A 32 -11.18 5.45 -18.30
C GLU A 32 -10.52 5.79 -16.95
N LEU A 33 -11.34 5.88 -15.89
CA LEU A 33 -10.93 6.23 -14.52
C LEU A 33 -11.55 5.29 -13.50
N ILE A 34 -10.73 4.81 -12.56
CA ILE A 34 -11.18 4.02 -11.40
C ILE A 34 -10.74 4.73 -10.12
N ILE A 35 -11.69 4.93 -9.19
CA ILE A 35 -11.40 5.43 -7.85
C ILE A 35 -11.19 4.24 -6.91
N CYS A 36 -10.01 4.16 -6.32
CA CYS A 36 -9.57 3.13 -5.39
C CYS A 36 -9.59 3.70 -3.96
N ASP A 37 -10.72 3.58 -3.29
CA ASP A 37 -10.89 4.06 -1.92
C ASP A 37 -10.53 2.95 -0.93
N GLU A 38 -9.43 3.14 -0.20
CA GLU A 38 -8.90 2.19 0.81
C GLU A 38 -8.78 0.74 0.30
N VAL A 39 -8.43 0.58 -0.98
CA VAL A 39 -8.50 -0.69 -1.73
C VAL A 39 -7.67 -1.83 -1.12
N THR A 40 -6.70 -1.52 -0.27
CA THR A 40 -5.79 -2.50 0.36
C THR A 40 -5.84 -2.50 1.90
N SER A 41 -6.58 -1.59 2.54
CA SER A 41 -6.54 -1.36 3.99
C SER A 41 -6.94 -2.57 4.85
N ALA A 42 -7.82 -3.45 4.34
CA ALA A 42 -8.31 -4.64 5.04
C ALA A 42 -7.53 -5.93 4.69
N LEU A 43 -6.40 -5.81 4.01
CA LEU A 43 -5.61 -6.95 3.53
C LEU A 43 -4.30 -7.08 4.30
N ASP A 44 -3.81 -8.31 4.44
CA ASP A 44 -2.46 -8.54 4.90
C ASP A 44 -1.42 -8.04 3.88
N GLN A 45 -0.20 -7.78 4.35
CA GLN A 45 0.85 -7.13 3.57
C GLN A 45 1.18 -7.87 2.25
N ILE A 46 1.17 -9.21 2.25
CA ILE A 46 1.50 -10.02 1.07
C ILE A 46 0.40 -9.86 0.03
N VAL A 47 -0.85 -9.98 0.43
CA VAL A 47 -2.02 -9.82 -0.45
C VAL A 47 -2.14 -8.38 -0.96
N GLN A 48 -1.84 -7.38 -0.11
CA GLN A 48 -1.77 -5.98 -0.50
C GLN A 48 -0.79 -5.77 -1.66
N GLU A 49 0.43 -6.29 -1.54
CA GLU A 49 1.45 -6.19 -2.60
C GLU A 49 0.99 -6.86 -3.90
N GLU A 50 0.35 -8.03 -3.82
CA GLU A 50 -0.20 -8.71 -5.00
C GLU A 50 -1.30 -7.89 -5.69
N ILE A 51 -2.19 -7.24 -4.93
CA ILE A 51 -3.24 -6.38 -5.48
C ILE A 51 -2.64 -5.15 -6.14
N LEU A 52 -1.64 -4.50 -5.53
CA LEU A 52 -0.96 -3.36 -6.13
C LEU A 52 -0.26 -3.72 -7.44
N LYS A 53 0.45 -4.86 -7.48
CA LYS A 53 1.06 -5.38 -8.72
C LYS A 53 0.01 -5.68 -9.81
N LEU A 54 -1.13 -6.23 -9.43
CA LEU A 54 -2.24 -6.47 -10.35
C LEU A 54 -2.76 -5.15 -10.94
N LEU A 55 -3.00 -4.13 -10.12
CA LEU A 55 -3.48 -2.82 -10.57
C LEU A 55 -2.48 -2.13 -11.50
N GLN A 56 -1.18 -2.17 -11.18
CA GLN A 56 -0.13 -1.63 -12.05
C GLN A 56 -0.07 -2.36 -13.41
N LYS A 57 -0.24 -3.69 -13.41
CA LYS A 57 -0.30 -4.47 -14.65
C LYS A 57 -1.51 -4.07 -15.49
N LEU A 58 -2.69 -3.98 -14.88
CA LEU A 58 -3.92 -3.58 -15.56
C LEU A 58 -3.86 -2.16 -16.11
N GLN A 59 -3.24 -1.23 -15.37
CA GLN A 59 -2.99 0.13 -15.84
C GLN A 59 -2.19 0.15 -17.14
N LYS A 60 -1.09 -0.62 -17.18
CA LYS A 60 -0.23 -0.70 -18.38
C LYS A 60 -0.92 -1.37 -19.58
N GLU A 61 -1.74 -2.39 -19.32
CA GLU A 61 -2.40 -3.16 -20.38
C GLU A 61 -3.63 -2.46 -20.93
N LEU A 62 -4.40 -1.76 -20.08
CA LEU A 62 -5.68 -1.17 -20.43
C LEU A 62 -5.66 0.35 -20.55
N GLY A 63 -4.57 1.01 -20.14
CA GLY A 63 -4.45 2.47 -20.18
C GLY A 63 -5.39 3.20 -19.20
N VAL A 64 -5.91 2.51 -18.16
CA VAL A 64 -6.83 3.07 -17.19
C VAL A 64 -6.11 3.99 -16.21
N THR A 65 -6.75 5.10 -15.84
CA THR A 65 -6.26 6.01 -14.80
C THR A 65 -6.81 5.61 -13.44
N TYR A 66 -5.99 5.72 -12.39
CA TYR A 66 -6.42 5.49 -11.00
C TYR A 66 -6.36 6.75 -10.16
N ILE A 67 -7.35 6.93 -9.29
CA ILE A 67 -7.27 7.81 -8.13
C ILE A 67 -7.24 6.92 -6.90
N PHE A 68 -6.11 6.92 -6.17
CA PHE A 68 -5.97 6.19 -4.91
C PHE A 68 -6.27 7.12 -3.73
N ILE A 69 -7.19 6.70 -2.88
CA ILE A 69 -7.45 7.32 -1.59
C ILE A 69 -6.94 6.35 -0.52
N THR A 70 -5.92 6.75 0.22
CA THR A 70 -5.30 5.90 1.24
C THR A 70 -4.55 6.73 2.28
N HIS A 71 -4.41 6.20 3.48
CA HIS A 71 -3.55 6.72 4.53
C HIS A 71 -2.21 5.95 4.61
N ASP A 72 -2.03 4.91 3.78
CA ASP A 72 -0.82 4.11 3.75
C ASP A 72 0.23 4.71 2.81
N ILE A 73 1.26 5.32 3.40
CA ILE A 73 2.36 5.96 2.67
C ILE A 73 3.17 4.94 1.84
N ALA A 74 3.25 3.67 2.27
CA ALA A 74 3.93 2.64 1.49
C ALA A 74 3.20 2.39 0.17
N THR A 75 1.88 2.31 0.18
CA THR A 75 1.04 2.24 -1.03
C THR A 75 1.26 3.47 -1.92
N VAL A 76 1.24 4.69 -1.35
CA VAL A 76 1.49 5.93 -2.11
C VAL A 76 2.86 5.87 -2.80
N LYS A 77 3.93 5.52 -2.07
CA LYS A 77 5.28 5.39 -2.62
C LYS A 77 5.37 4.35 -3.75
N ALA A 78 4.61 3.26 -3.65
CA ALA A 78 4.67 2.16 -4.62
C ALA A 78 3.97 2.47 -5.94
N ILE A 79 2.81 3.16 -5.92
CA ILE A 79 1.91 3.19 -7.08
C ILE A 79 1.67 4.59 -7.66
N SER A 80 1.85 5.69 -6.91
CA SER A 80 1.49 7.02 -7.38
C SER A 80 2.55 7.63 -8.31
N ASP A 81 2.08 8.46 -9.25
CA ASP A 81 2.87 9.38 -10.05
C ASP A 81 2.75 10.81 -9.51
N GLU A 82 1.53 11.22 -9.16
CA GLU A 82 1.21 12.49 -8.50
C GLU A 82 0.58 12.24 -7.12
N ILE A 83 0.77 13.16 -6.20
CA ILE A 83 0.26 13.08 -4.82
C ILE A 83 -0.51 14.35 -4.49
N VAL A 84 -1.66 14.18 -3.88
CA VAL A 84 -2.46 15.25 -3.28
C VAL A 84 -2.57 14.95 -1.78
N VAL A 85 -2.05 15.86 -0.95
CA VAL A 85 -2.16 15.79 0.51
C VAL A 85 -3.36 16.60 0.96
N MET A 86 -4.26 15.96 1.71
CA MET A 86 -5.48 16.58 2.22
C MET A 86 -5.46 16.66 3.75
N TYR A 87 -5.89 17.78 4.28
CA TYR A 87 -6.09 18.00 5.71
C TYR A 87 -7.38 18.77 5.96
N GLN A 88 -8.24 18.24 6.85
CA GLN A 88 -9.53 18.83 7.20
C GLN A 88 -10.39 19.22 5.98
N GLY A 89 -10.45 18.34 4.97
CA GLY A 89 -11.24 18.56 3.75
C GLY A 89 -10.64 19.55 2.74
N LYS A 90 -9.41 20.04 2.96
CA LYS A 90 -8.71 20.95 2.06
C LYS A 90 -7.46 20.31 1.52
N VAL A 91 -7.12 20.64 0.27
CA VAL A 91 -5.82 20.31 -0.30
C VAL A 91 -4.77 21.24 0.33
N VAL A 92 -3.75 20.67 0.96
CA VAL A 92 -2.65 21.41 1.60
C VAL A 92 -1.36 21.33 0.80
N GLU A 93 -1.22 20.28 -0.03
CA GLU A 93 -0.09 20.10 -0.92
C GLU A 93 -0.48 19.27 -2.12
N GLN A 94 0.10 19.52 -3.29
CA GLN A 94 -0.10 18.75 -4.51
C GLN A 94 1.13 18.86 -5.40
N GLY A 95 1.55 17.76 -6.02
CA GLY A 95 2.67 17.76 -6.98
C GLY A 95 3.07 16.35 -7.38
N MET A 96 4.15 16.29 -8.14
CA MET A 96 4.75 15.01 -8.52
C MET A 96 5.25 14.25 -7.29
N LYS A 97 5.20 12.93 -7.33
CA LYS A 97 5.71 12.09 -6.24
C LYS A 97 7.13 12.44 -5.81
N SER A 98 8.00 12.74 -6.77
CA SER A 98 9.39 13.13 -6.53
C SER A 98 9.53 14.47 -5.78
N GLU A 99 8.54 15.35 -5.88
CA GLU A 99 8.53 16.65 -5.20
C GLU A 99 7.99 16.49 -3.78
N ILE A 100 6.83 15.83 -3.65
CA ILE A 100 6.12 15.67 -2.37
C ILE A 100 6.89 14.78 -1.39
N LEU A 101 7.63 13.78 -1.88
CA LEU A 101 8.37 12.82 -1.03
C LEU A 101 9.84 13.21 -0.78
N ASN A 102 10.28 14.38 -1.25
CA ASN A 102 11.62 14.90 -1.01
C ASN A 102 11.58 16.16 -0.15
N PRO A 103 12.51 16.32 0.83
CA PRO A 103 12.56 17.51 1.66
C PRO A 103 12.93 18.77 0.83
N PRO A 104 12.53 19.99 1.28
CA PRO A 104 11.86 20.26 2.56
C PRO A 104 10.36 19.96 2.54
N PHE A 105 9.85 19.33 3.60
CA PHE A 105 8.43 19.01 3.73
C PHE A 105 7.65 20.12 4.42
N PRO A 106 6.43 20.47 3.97
CA PRO A 106 5.46 21.22 4.75
C PRO A 106 5.19 20.52 6.09
N GLU A 107 4.77 21.27 7.11
CA GLU A 107 4.60 20.76 8.48
C GLU A 107 3.71 19.52 8.54
N TYR A 108 2.56 19.53 7.86
CA TYR A 108 1.62 18.42 7.89
C TYR A 108 2.13 17.20 7.10
N THR A 109 2.73 17.41 5.94
CA THR A 109 3.35 16.31 5.15
C THR A 109 4.50 15.68 5.93
N ASN A 110 5.31 16.47 6.61
CA ASN A 110 6.37 15.97 7.49
C ASN A 110 5.78 15.12 8.64
N LEU A 111 4.70 15.59 9.26
CA LEU A 111 4.01 14.83 10.30
C LEU A 111 3.49 13.48 9.78
N LEU A 112 2.87 13.45 8.59
CA LEU A 112 2.39 12.22 7.96
C LEU A 112 3.55 11.25 7.66
N LEU A 113 4.62 11.74 7.05
CA LEU A 113 5.77 10.93 6.69
C LEU A 113 6.50 10.38 7.93
N SER A 114 6.63 11.19 9.00
CA SER A 114 7.28 10.79 10.24
C SER A 114 6.45 9.83 11.10
N SER A 115 5.12 9.77 10.89
CA SER A 115 4.23 8.84 11.60
C SER A 115 4.30 7.42 11.06
N VAL A 116 4.88 7.22 9.87
CA VAL A 116 5.16 5.89 9.34
C VAL A 116 6.47 5.41 9.95
N PRO A 117 6.50 4.32 10.71
CA PRO A 117 7.76 3.73 11.13
C PRO A 117 8.60 3.46 9.88
N GLU A 118 9.78 4.03 9.78
CA GLU A 118 10.75 3.59 8.79
C GLU A 118 10.99 2.10 9.07
N MET A 119 10.34 1.25 8.29
CA MET A 119 10.70 -0.16 8.22
C MET A 119 12.03 -0.18 7.49
N ASP A 120 13.12 0.07 8.24
CA ASP A 120 14.46 -0.24 7.80
C ASP A 120 14.43 -1.70 7.33
N PRO A 121 14.75 -2.01 6.06
CA PRO A 121 14.80 -3.39 5.58
C PRO A 121 15.69 -4.28 6.46
N ASN A 122 16.62 -3.68 7.21
CA ASN A 122 17.55 -4.34 8.11
C ASN A 122 17.07 -4.42 9.56
N TRP A 123 15.95 -3.78 9.94
CA TRP A 123 15.48 -3.73 11.34
C TRP A 123 15.35 -5.12 11.96
N LEU A 124 14.89 -6.12 11.20
CA LEU A 124 14.76 -7.50 11.66
C LEU A 124 16.12 -8.15 11.84
N SER A 125 17.05 -7.92 10.92
CA SER A 125 18.42 -8.39 11.00
C SER A 125 19.15 -7.77 12.20
N ASP A 126 18.96 -6.48 12.45
CA ASP A 126 19.54 -5.77 13.60
C ASP A 126 18.93 -6.22 14.92
N LEU A 127 17.64 -6.51 14.94
CA LEU A 127 16.94 -7.05 16.11
C LEU A 127 17.43 -8.49 16.44
N LEU A 128 17.62 -9.32 15.43
CA LEU A 128 18.15 -10.67 15.57
C LEU A 128 19.62 -10.65 16.02
N ASN A 129 20.43 -9.74 15.48
CA ASN A 129 21.83 -9.56 15.89
C ASN A 129 21.94 -9.04 17.33
N LYS A 130 21.10 -8.08 17.75
CA LYS A 130 21.02 -7.63 19.16
C LYS A 130 20.64 -8.76 20.11
N ARG A 131 19.68 -9.60 19.70
CA ARG A 131 19.22 -10.74 20.51
C ARG A 131 20.28 -11.82 20.65
N ASN A 132 21.04 -12.10 19.59
CA ASN A 132 22.15 -13.04 19.63
C ASN A 132 23.30 -12.53 20.51
N ASN A 133 23.64 -11.25 20.40
CA ASN A 133 24.67 -10.63 21.26
C ASN A 133 24.30 -10.61 22.75
N LEU A 134 23.01 -10.52 23.08
CA LEU A 134 22.52 -10.61 24.45
C LEU A 134 22.54 -12.04 25.00
N LYS A 135 22.36 -13.07 24.16
CA LYS A 135 22.55 -14.47 24.54
C LYS A 135 24.02 -14.80 24.84
N TYR A 136 24.93 -14.39 23.96
CA TYR A 136 26.36 -14.58 24.15
C TYR A 136 26.89 -13.91 25.44
N LYS A 137 26.40 -12.72 25.80
CA LYS A 137 26.78 -12.06 27.06
C LYS A 137 26.25 -12.75 28.30
N LYS A 138 25.15 -13.51 28.23
CA LYS A 138 24.65 -14.30 29.36
C LYS A 138 25.39 -15.61 29.57
N GLU A 139 25.96 -16.19 28.53
CA GLU A 139 26.74 -17.44 28.60
C GLU A 139 28.20 -17.24 29.07
N ILE A 140 28.72 -16.00 28.94
CA ILE A 140 30.11 -15.68 29.39
C ILE A 140 30.16 -15.28 30.89
N ASN A 141 29.00 -14.96 31.50
CA ASN A 141 28.89 -14.52 32.88
C ASN A 141 28.31 -15.62 33.83
N GLN A 142 28.35 -16.88 33.40
CA GLN A 142 28.15 -18.06 34.25
C GLN A 142 29.46 -18.89 34.31
#